data_31c05f1e7bff41c3c14baa9f9bff6df1
#
_entry.id   31c05f1e7bff41c3c14baa9f9bff6df1
#
_cell.length_a   1.000
_cell.length_b   1.000
_cell.length_c   1.000
_cell.angle_alpha   90.00
_cell.angle_beta   90.00
_cell.angle_gamma   90.00
#
_symmetry.space_group_name_H-M   'P 1'
#
loop_
_entity.id
_entity.type
_entity.pdbx_description
1 polymer ?
#
loop_
_entity_poly.entity_id
_entity_poly.type
_entity_poly.pdbx_seq_one_letter_code
_entity_poly.pdbx_strand_id
1 'polypeptide(L)'
;MHEKQVKSILSAQNGMNLYRGCTHGCIYCDARSTCYQMDHAFEDIEVKSNAAELLEKALKSKRKKCMIGTGAMSDPYLHLEKRLCLTRRSLELIDYYGFGLSIQTKSDLILRDLDLLKSINRKTKCVVSMTLTTYDEALCRIIEPNVCTTGRR
;
A
#
# COMPACT_ATOMS: atom_id res chain seq x y z
N MET A 1 5.95 14.63 -6.87
CA MET A 1 5.51 13.29 -7.35
C MET A 1 5.55 13.28 -8.86
N HIS A 2 5.85 12.15 -9.46
CA HIS A 2 5.82 11.92 -10.91
C HIS A 2 5.15 10.57 -11.22
N GLU A 3 4.67 10.44 -12.44
CA GLU A 3 4.03 9.21 -12.91
C GLU A 3 5.03 8.37 -13.71
N LYS A 4 4.90 7.05 -13.59
CA LYS A 4 5.70 6.09 -14.34
C LYS A 4 4.86 4.91 -14.78
N GLN A 5 5.03 4.52 -16.02
CA GLN A 5 4.48 3.26 -16.50
C GLN A 5 5.46 2.12 -16.21
N VAL A 6 4.93 1.02 -15.69
CA VAL A 6 5.71 -0.17 -15.36
C VAL A 6 5.30 -1.38 -16.19
N LYS A 7 6.16 -2.39 -16.27
CA LYS A 7 5.89 -3.60 -17.06
C LYS A 7 5.05 -4.63 -16.31
N SER A 8 5.11 -4.63 -14.98
CA SER A 8 4.34 -5.54 -14.14
C SER A 8 4.05 -4.88 -12.79
N ILE A 9 2.99 -5.32 -12.12
CA ILE A 9 2.60 -4.80 -10.80
C ILE A 9 2.74 -5.83 -9.68
N LEU A 10 2.60 -7.11 -9.97
CA LEU A 10 2.76 -8.18 -9.00
C LEU A 10 4.17 -8.77 -9.07
N SER A 11 4.78 -8.96 -7.90
CA SER A 11 5.99 -9.76 -7.74
C SER A 11 5.68 -11.26 -7.89
N ALA A 12 6.72 -12.09 -7.97
CA ALA A 12 6.59 -13.55 -7.99
C ALA A 12 5.80 -14.10 -6.78
N GLN A 13 5.85 -13.40 -5.64
CA GLN A 13 5.16 -13.76 -4.40
C GLN A 13 3.84 -12.99 -4.22
N ASN A 14 3.30 -12.41 -5.30
CA ASN A 14 2.06 -11.64 -5.31
C ASN A 14 2.09 -10.36 -4.46
N GLY A 15 3.26 -9.81 -4.21
CA GLY A 15 3.42 -8.49 -3.61
C GLY A 15 3.11 -7.39 -4.62
N MET A 16 2.36 -6.39 -4.20
CA MET A 16 1.96 -5.22 -4.99
C MET A 16 2.48 -3.94 -4.33
N ASN A 17 3.15 -3.09 -5.09
CA ASN A 17 3.49 -1.74 -4.66
C ASN A 17 3.00 -0.75 -5.71
N LEU A 18 2.01 0.04 -5.37
CA LEU A 18 1.39 1.04 -6.25
C LEU A 18 2.26 2.29 -6.39
N TYR A 19 3.05 2.53 -5.36
CA TYR A 19 3.94 3.68 -5.22
C TYR A 19 5.37 3.22 -5.01
N ARG A 20 6.32 4.11 -5.28
CA ARG A 20 7.71 3.99 -4.88
C ARG A 20 8.12 5.28 -4.18
N GLY A 21 8.78 5.17 -3.03
CA GLY A 21 8.98 6.27 -2.11
C GLY A 21 7.83 6.42 -1.11
N CYS A 22 8.00 7.29 -0.11
CA CYS A 22 7.03 7.48 0.97
C CYS A 22 7.19 8.85 1.62
N THR A 23 6.08 9.52 1.91
CA THR A 23 6.03 10.83 2.58
C THR A 23 5.73 10.73 4.08
N HIS A 24 5.63 9.54 4.67
CA HIS A 24 5.38 9.35 6.11
C HIS A 24 6.54 9.85 6.98
N GLY A 25 7.75 9.94 6.44
CA GLY A 25 8.89 10.54 7.13
C GLY A 25 9.48 9.72 8.27
N CYS A 26 9.17 8.42 8.35
CA CYS A 26 9.70 7.56 9.41
C CYS A 26 11.23 7.59 9.43
N ILE A 27 11.82 7.97 10.55
CA ILE A 27 13.28 8.17 10.66
C ILE A 27 14.07 6.85 10.60
N TYR A 28 13.41 5.72 10.86
CA TYR A 28 14.00 4.37 10.85
C TYR A 28 13.71 3.59 9.55
N CYS A 29 13.16 4.25 8.52
CA CYS A 29 12.70 3.57 7.31
C CYS A 29 13.87 3.02 6.48
N ASP A 30 14.01 1.71 6.41
CA ASP A 30 15.03 1.02 5.62
C ASP A 30 14.81 1.11 4.11
N ALA A 31 13.56 1.36 3.68
CA ALA A 31 13.21 1.56 2.27
C ALA A 31 13.92 2.79 1.63
N ARG A 32 14.53 3.66 2.46
CA ARG A 32 15.43 4.74 2.04
C ARG A 32 16.84 4.24 1.69
N SER A 33 17.15 3.01 2.03
CA SER A 33 18.48 2.42 1.80
C SER A 33 18.83 2.38 0.32
N THR A 34 20.12 2.57 0.03
CA THR A 34 20.67 2.49 -1.33
C THR A 34 20.48 1.14 -2.01
N CYS A 35 20.25 0.07 -1.23
CA CYS A 35 19.97 -1.26 -1.79
C CYS A 35 18.68 -1.30 -2.64
N TYR A 36 17.76 -0.37 -2.44
CA TYR A 36 16.54 -0.24 -3.24
C TYR A 36 16.70 0.60 -4.50
N GLN A 37 17.91 1.12 -4.76
CA GLN A 37 18.31 1.79 -6.00
C GLN A 37 17.33 2.88 -6.44
N MET A 38 16.94 3.77 -5.51
CA MET A 38 16.16 4.96 -5.84
C MET A 38 17.08 5.94 -6.61
N ASP A 39 16.61 6.38 -7.74
CA ASP A 39 17.29 7.35 -8.62
C ASP A 39 16.78 8.79 -8.42
N HIS A 40 15.88 8.97 -7.47
CA HIS A 40 15.29 10.26 -7.10
C HIS A 40 15.09 10.34 -5.58
N ALA A 41 14.73 11.53 -5.07
CA ALA A 41 14.44 11.73 -3.65
C ALA A 41 13.31 10.79 -3.19
N PHE A 42 13.46 10.19 -2.01
CA PHE A 42 12.50 9.20 -1.47
C PHE A 42 11.10 9.80 -1.26
N GLU A 43 11.00 11.10 -1.03
CA GLU A 43 9.76 11.87 -0.88
C GLU A 43 9.14 12.29 -2.21
N ASP A 44 9.88 12.22 -3.31
CA ASP A 44 9.32 12.39 -4.64
C ASP A 44 8.66 11.09 -5.11
N ILE A 45 7.39 10.95 -4.79
CA ILE A 45 6.65 9.70 -4.98
C ILE A 45 6.50 9.38 -6.47
N GLU A 46 7.03 8.21 -6.87
CA GLU A 46 6.74 7.59 -8.16
C GLU A 46 5.38 6.89 -8.07
N VAL A 47 4.44 7.32 -8.89
CA VAL A 47 3.09 6.74 -9.01
C VAL A 47 3.06 5.83 -10.22
N LYS A 48 2.73 4.56 -10.04
CA LYS A 48 2.60 3.61 -11.17
C LYS A 48 1.26 3.80 -11.85
N SER A 49 1.23 4.69 -12.85
CA SER A 49 -0.02 5.17 -13.48
C SER A 49 -0.84 4.07 -14.15
N ASN A 50 -0.21 3.01 -14.65
CA ASN A 50 -0.86 1.86 -15.26
C ASN A 50 -1.08 0.67 -14.30
N ALA A 51 -0.95 0.88 -12.99
CA ALA A 51 -1.02 -0.19 -12.00
C ALA A 51 -2.35 -0.96 -12.02
N ALA A 52 -3.49 -0.25 -12.13
CA ALA A 52 -4.81 -0.88 -12.13
C ALA A 52 -5.02 -1.80 -13.34
N GLU A 53 -4.61 -1.37 -14.53
CA GLU A 53 -4.70 -2.17 -15.76
C GLU A 53 -3.84 -3.42 -15.69
N LEU A 54 -2.61 -3.28 -15.19
CA LEU A 54 -1.70 -4.41 -15.01
C LEU A 54 -2.19 -5.38 -13.93
N LEU A 55 -2.77 -4.86 -12.85
CA LEU A 55 -3.37 -5.68 -11.80
C LEU A 55 -4.53 -6.48 -12.36
N GLU A 56 -5.45 -5.84 -13.06
CA GLU A 56 -6.59 -6.51 -13.68
C GLU A 56 -6.13 -7.64 -14.61
N LYS A 57 -5.19 -7.36 -15.52
CA LYS A 57 -4.61 -8.34 -16.42
C LYS A 57 -3.97 -9.51 -15.65
N ALA A 58 -3.22 -9.21 -14.59
CA ALA A 58 -2.60 -10.23 -13.76
C ALA A 58 -3.62 -11.11 -13.04
N LEU A 59 -4.67 -10.51 -12.44
CA LEU A 59 -5.71 -11.26 -11.74
C LEU A 59 -6.53 -12.15 -12.69
N LYS A 60 -6.85 -11.66 -13.91
CA LYS A 60 -7.53 -12.46 -14.95
C LYS A 60 -6.73 -13.68 -15.38
N SER A 61 -5.41 -13.56 -15.48
CA SER A 61 -4.55 -14.64 -15.96
C SER A 61 -4.24 -15.71 -14.90
N LYS A 62 -4.44 -15.42 -13.61
CA LYS A 62 -4.13 -16.35 -12.53
C LYS A 62 -5.14 -17.48 -12.43
N ARG A 63 -4.66 -18.73 -12.59
CA ARG A 63 -5.48 -19.94 -12.47
C ARG A 63 -5.88 -20.29 -11.04
N LYS A 64 -5.05 -19.91 -10.06
CA LYS A 64 -5.31 -20.17 -8.63
C LYS A 64 -5.45 -18.85 -7.87
N LYS A 65 -6.46 -18.77 -7.02
CA LYS A 65 -6.62 -17.61 -6.13
C LYS A 65 -5.54 -17.63 -5.05
N CYS A 66 -5.07 -16.46 -4.68
CA CYS A 66 -4.02 -16.27 -3.68
C CYS A 66 -4.25 -14.98 -2.91
N MET A 67 -3.44 -14.75 -1.90
CA MET A 67 -3.37 -13.45 -1.20
C MET A 67 -2.53 -12.48 -2.02
N ILE A 68 -3.03 -11.26 -2.21
CA ILE A 68 -2.26 -10.14 -2.75
C ILE A 68 -1.74 -9.32 -1.57
N GLY A 69 -0.43 -9.17 -1.48
CA GLY A 69 0.22 -8.41 -0.40
C GLY A 69 0.56 -6.98 -0.82
N THR A 70 0.35 -5.99 0.05
CA THR A 70 0.79 -4.61 -0.19
C THR A 70 1.19 -3.90 1.11
N GLY A 71 2.00 -2.86 1.00
CA GLY A 71 2.46 -2.06 2.13
C GLY A 71 3.88 -2.39 2.64
N ALA A 72 4.59 -3.33 2.00
CA ALA A 72 5.94 -3.71 2.45
C ALA A 72 7.00 -2.65 2.14
N MET A 73 6.94 -2.00 0.96
CA MET A 73 7.97 -1.05 0.51
C MET A 73 7.52 0.40 0.57
N SER A 74 6.24 0.64 0.35
CA SER A 74 5.62 1.96 0.39
C SER A 74 4.23 1.79 0.97
N ASP A 75 3.82 2.71 1.81
CA ASP A 75 2.48 2.64 2.40
C ASP A 75 1.41 2.83 1.31
N PRO A 76 0.43 1.93 1.19
CA PRO A 76 -0.62 2.04 0.19
C PRO A 76 -1.59 3.21 0.46
N TYR A 77 -1.56 3.78 1.68
CA TYR A 77 -2.40 4.91 2.07
C TYR A 77 -1.58 6.17 2.35
N LEU A 78 -0.66 6.50 1.43
CA LEU A 78 0.00 7.79 1.42
C LEU A 78 -1.02 8.94 1.34
N HIS A 79 -0.63 10.15 1.73
CA HIS A 79 -1.51 11.33 1.65
C HIS A 79 -2.07 11.57 0.25
N LEU A 80 -1.33 11.16 -0.80
CA LEU A 80 -1.77 11.23 -2.19
C LEU A 80 -3.02 10.39 -2.49
N GLU A 81 -3.24 9.32 -1.74
CA GLU A 81 -4.38 8.42 -1.89
C GLU A 81 -5.73 9.10 -1.63
N LYS A 82 -5.77 10.20 -0.86
CA LYS A 82 -6.98 11.01 -0.72
C LYS A 82 -7.50 11.52 -2.06
N ARG A 83 -6.60 11.75 -3.01
CA ARG A 83 -6.90 12.27 -4.34
C ARG A 83 -6.85 11.19 -5.43
N LEU A 84 -5.83 10.34 -5.42
CA LEU A 84 -5.58 9.37 -6.49
C LEU A 84 -6.49 8.15 -6.44
N CYS A 85 -6.91 7.72 -5.24
CA CYS A 85 -7.76 6.55 -5.01
C CYS A 85 -7.25 5.26 -5.71
N LEU A 86 -5.93 5.16 -5.94
CA LEU A 86 -5.34 4.03 -6.66
C LEU A 86 -5.40 2.74 -5.84
N THR A 87 -5.21 2.84 -4.52
CA THR A 87 -5.39 1.73 -3.59
C THR A 87 -6.84 1.25 -3.62
N ARG A 88 -7.81 2.16 -3.48
CA ARG A 88 -9.23 1.80 -3.55
C ARG A 88 -9.57 1.07 -4.84
N ARG A 89 -9.14 1.60 -6.00
CA ARG A 89 -9.35 0.96 -7.30
C ARG A 89 -8.72 -0.44 -7.37
N SER A 90 -7.56 -0.62 -6.77
CA SER A 90 -6.91 -1.92 -6.68
C SER A 90 -7.69 -2.90 -5.80
N LEU A 91 -8.25 -2.44 -4.68
CA LEU A 91 -9.11 -3.24 -3.81
C LEU A 91 -10.40 -3.66 -4.52
N GLU A 92 -11.02 -2.79 -5.31
CA GLU A 92 -12.20 -3.10 -6.13
C GLU A 92 -11.91 -4.24 -7.10
N LEU A 93 -10.74 -4.25 -7.75
CA LEU A 93 -10.32 -5.34 -8.63
C LEU A 93 -10.08 -6.64 -7.85
N ILE A 94 -9.40 -6.57 -6.71
CA ILE A 94 -9.13 -7.74 -5.86
C ILE A 94 -10.46 -8.37 -5.38
N ASP A 95 -11.41 -7.54 -4.95
CA ASP A 95 -12.74 -7.98 -4.54
C ASP A 95 -13.53 -8.59 -5.70
N TYR A 96 -13.54 -7.93 -6.84
CA TYR A 96 -14.26 -8.38 -8.04
C TYR A 96 -13.77 -9.75 -8.53
N TYR A 97 -12.45 -9.92 -8.60
CA TYR A 97 -11.85 -11.18 -9.06
C TYR A 97 -11.75 -12.24 -7.96
N GLY A 98 -12.19 -11.98 -6.73
CA GLY A 98 -12.25 -12.94 -5.63
C GLY A 98 -10.86 -13.41 -5.17
N PHE A 99 -9.91 -12.49 -5.03
CA PHE A 99 -8.60 -12.74 -4.42
C PHE A 99 -8.59 -12.32 -2.96
N GLY A 100 -7.68 -12.90 -2.18
CA GLY A 100 -7.43 -12.46 -0.80
C GLY A 100 -6.52 -11.23 -0.75
N LEU A 101 -6.50 -10.55 0.38
CA LEU A 101 -5.70 -9.36 0.62
C LEU A 101 -4.92 -9.46 1.92
N SER A 102 -3.64 -9.07 1.88
CA SER A 102 -2.84 -8.72 3.05
C SER A 102 -2.31 -7.31 2.87
N ILE A 103 -2.77 -6.39 3.70
CA ILE A 103 -2.43 -4.97 3.59
C ILE A 103 -1.79 -4.46 4.88
N GLN A 104 -0.64 -3.79 4.75
CA GLN A 104 0.07 -3.18 5.86
C GLN A 104 0.11 -1.67 5.68
N THR A 105 -0.23 -0.93 6.74
CA THR A 105 -0.24 0.54 6.71
C THR A 105 0.01 1.14 8.10
N LYS A 106 0.34 2.42 8.13
CA LYS A 106 0.37 3.28 9.31
C LYS A 106 -0.72 4.36 9.26
N SER A 107 -1.56 4.35 8.23
CA SER A 107 -2.51 5.42 7.95
C SER A 107 -3.93 5.03 8.34
N ASP A 108 -4.62 5.91 9.06
CA ASP A 108 -6.05 5.76 9.34
C ASP A 108 -6.95 6.00 8.11
N LEU A 109 -6.37 6.43 6.99
CA LEU A 109 -7.08 6.55 5.72
C LEU A 109 -7.64 5.20 5.21
N ILE A 110 -7.11 4.07 5.70
CA ILE A 110 -7.65 2.73 5.42
C ILE A 110 -9.13 2.61 5.81
N LEU A 111 -9.61 3.39 6.77
CA LEU A 111 -11.02 3.41 7.19
C LEU A 111 -11.96 3.83 6.06
N ARG A 112 -11.49 4.59 5.07
CA ARG A 112 -12.24 4.93 3.86
C ARG A 112 -12.72 3.70 3.09
N ASP A 113 -11.94 2.64 3.10
CA ASP A 113 -12.12 1.47 2.25
C ASP A 113 -12.63 0.23 3.03
N LEU A 114 -13.19 0.44 4.25
CA LEU A 114 -13.74 -0.64 5.09
C LEU A 114 -14.82 -1.48 4.39
N ASP A 115 -15.59 -0.88 3.52
CA ASP A 115 -16.60 -1.56 2.70
C ASP A 115 -15.97 -2.67 1.84
N LEU A 116 -14.89 -2.36 1.15
CA LEU A 116 -14.14 -3.30 0.31
C LEU A 116 -13.40 -4.35 1.15
N LEU A 117 -12.74 -3.94 2.23
CA LEU A 117 -12.03 -4.87 3.12
C LEU A 117 -12.98 -5.91 3.71
N LYS A 118 -14.17 -5.51 4.14
CA LYS A 118 -15.23 -6.41 4.61
C LYS A 118 -15.75 -7.32 3.50
N SER A 119 -15.92 -6.79 2.28
CA SER A 119 -16.37 -7.57 1.13
C SER A 119 -15.35 -8.65 0.76
N ILE A 120 -14.07 -8.29 0.65
CA ILE A 120 -12.98 -9.24 0.39
C ILE A 120 -12.95 -10.32 1.48
N ASN A 121 -13.06 -9.94 2.76
CA ASN A 121 -12.99 -10.90 3.86
C ASN A 121 -14.17 -11.88 3.87
N ARG A 122 -15.33 -11.47 3.40
CA ARG A 122 -16.51 -12.37 3.26
C ARG A 122 -16.34 -13.40 2.14
N LYS A 123 -15.69 -13.01 1.05
CA LYS A 123 -15.50 -13.88 -0.13
C LYS A 123 -14.29 -14.80 0.01
N THR A 124 -13.23 -14.30 0.64
CA THR A 124 -11.94 -14.99 0.77
C THR A 124 -11.32 -14.73 2.14
N LYS A 125 -10.22 -13.99 2.19
CA LYS A 125 -9.55 -13.57 3.42
C LYS A 125 -8.96 -12.18 3.25
N CYS A 126 -9.17 -11.32 4.23
CA CYS A 126 -8.54 -10.01 4.32
C CYS A 126 -7.77 -9.87 5.64
N VAL A 127 -6.49 -9.58 5.56
CA VAL A 127 -5.64 -9.31 6.72
C VAL A 127 -5.18 -7.87 6.65
N VAL A 128 -5.47 -7.10 7.69
CA VAL A 128 -5.01 -5.72 7.86
C VAL A 128 -3.99 -5.70 8.98
N SER A 129 -2.80 -5.22 8.69
CA SER A 129 -1.72 -5.03 9.66
C SER A 129 -1.46 -3.55 9.86
N MET A 130 -1.66 -3.07 11.08
CA MET A 130 -1.28 -1.71 11.48
C MET A 130 0.08 -1.75 12.16
N THR A 131 1.05 -0.98 11.64
CA THR A 131 2.35 -0.87 12.30
C THR A 131 2.21 0.07 13.49
N LEU A 132 2.56 -0.44 14.67
CA LEU A 132 2.58 0.29 15.92
C LEU A 132 4.00 0.27 16.49
N THR A 133 4.75 1.34 16.27
CA THR A 133 6.18 1.41 16.63
C THR A 133 6.39 1.79 18.09
N THR A 134 5.54 2.67 18.63
CA THR A 134 5.58 3.12 20.01
C THR A 134 4.17 3.37 20.53
N TYR A 135 4.00 3.24 21.84
CA TYR A 135 2.75 3.59 22.53
C TYR A 135 2.69 5.07 22.92
N ASP A 136 3.85 5.72 23.01
CA ASP A 136 3.98 7.13 23.36
C ASP A 136 3.69 8.01 22.14
N GLU A 137 2.66 8.85 22.23
CA GLU A 137 2.26 9.72 21.12
C GLU A 137 3.26 10.85 20.84
N ALA A 138 3.96 11.35 21.88
CA ALA A 138 4.98 12.39 21.69
C ALA A 138 6.17 11.81 20.93
N LEU A 139 6.62 10.62 21.32
CA LEU A 139 7.66 9.89 20.59
C LEU A 139 7.21 9.52 19.19
N CYS A 140 5.97 9.08 19.00
CA CYS A 140 5.41 8.77 17.68
C CYS A 140 5.54 9.94 16.72
N ARG A 141 5.20 11.16 17.14
CA ARG A 141 5.33 12.37 16.32
C ARG A 141 6.78 12.71 15.93
N ILE A 142 7.74 12.29 16.73
CA ILE A 142 9.17 12.48 16.44
C ILE A 142 9.65 11.45 15.41
N ILE A 143 9.33 10.16 15.62
CA ILE A 143 9.87 9.08 14.80
C ILE A 143 9.06 8.81 13.52
N GLU A 144 7.77 9.20 13.50
CA GLU A 144 6.82 9.03 12.41
C GLU A 144 6.00 10.32 12.17
N PRO A 145 6.63 11.43 11.76
CA PRO A 145 6.04 12.77 11.83
C PRO A 145 4.79 12.99 10.97
N ASN A 146 4.65 12.26 9.87
CA ASN A 146 3.60 12.49 8.89
C ASN A 146 2.56 11.34 8.81
N VAL A 147 2.39 10.60 9.89
CA VAL A 147 1.34 9.57 9.99
C VAL A 147 0.37 9.91 11.12
N CYS A 148 -0.76 9.22 11.18
CA CYS A 148 -1.67 9.35 12.31
C CYS A 148 -1.01 8.85 13.60
N THR A 149 -1.40 9.44 14.74
CA THR A 149 -0.83 9.08 16.04
C THR A 149 -1.18 7.66 16.45
N THR A 150 -0.45 7.13 17.43
CA THR A 150 -0.64 5.78 17.97
C THR A 150 -2.09 5.52 18.40
N GLY A 151 -2.72 6.48 19.09
CA GLY A 151 -4.11 6.35 19.55
C GLY A 151 -5.15 6.31 18.41
N ARG A 152 -4.76 6.71 17.19
CA ARG A 152 -5.62 6.61 16.00
C ARG A 152 -5.48 5.27 15.26
N ARG A 153 -4.37 4.56 15.46
CA ARG A 153 -4.08 3.24 14.88
C ARG A 153 -4.67 2.12 15.72
#